data_9be288a1c2db04b1f1ea3019518350b9
#
_entry.id   9be288a1c2db04b1f1ea3019518350b9
#
_cell.length_a   1.000
_cell.length_b   1.000
_cell.length_c   1.000
_cell.angle_alpha   90.00
_cell.angle_beta   90.00
_cell.angle_gamma   90.00
#
_symmetry.space_group_name_H-M   'P 1'
#
loop_
_entity.id
_entity.type
_entity.pdbx_description
1 polymer ?
#
loop_
_entity_poly.entity_id
_entity_poly.type
_entity_poly.pdbx_seq_one_letter_code
_entity_poly.pdbx_strand_id
1 'polypeptide(L)'
;MNNSVKKIREFMNEQGINFLLVNSTNKYLEEYTTLEENSRYFLTGFSGSTGDVLVSPDSIFLFVDGRYHIQADLEVNHDIVTVVKLQTGQTFLDELVKQIPEREVLGIFSKKNSQKRVEYLQEKGVKLKYLDFDPLEKDIEYNNVNIVQVSGVPVEEKIKDIDVNGALLITNLEEVSYLFNLRDFSKNYSSKIRGKAVILNGRARLLDEIDDFVESYNGKIYVDKSSINAYDFNLIGDKLMVLEDSPIKLMKSVKTDD
;
A
#
# COMPACT_ATOMS: atom_id res chain seq x y z
N MET A 1 -18.06 -2.22 -23.60
CA MET A 1 -16.87 -1.80 -22.82
C MET A 1 -17.28 -1.77 -21.35
N ASN A 2 -16.52 -2.37 -20.46
CA ASN A 2 -16.79 -2.35 -19.02
C ASN A 2 -16.84 -0.88 -18.55
N ASN A 3 -17.86 -0.50 -17.77
CA ASN A 3 -18.03 0.88 -17.28
C ASN A 3 -16.78 1.40 -16.52
N SER A 4 -16.10 0.51 -15.78
CA SER A 4 -14.86 0.83 -15.06
C SER A 4 -13.71 1.19 -16.01
N VAL A 5 -13.59 0.48 -17.13
CA VAL A 5 -12.55 0.76 -18.15
C VAL A 5 -12.80 2.14 -18.80
N LYS A 6 -14.07 2.46 -19.09
CA LYS A 6 -14.43 3.77 -19.62
C LYS A 6 -14.06 4.87 -18.61
N LYS A 7 -14.47 4.71 -17.37
CA LYS A 7 -14.22 5.68 -16.29
C LYS A 7 -12.72 5.93 -16.06
N ILE A 8 -11.91 4.87 -16.07
CA ILE A 8 -10.47 5.02 -15.88
C ILE A 8 -9.78 5.72 -17.05
N ARG A 9 -10.22 5.46 -18.30
CA ARG A 9 -9.68 6.13 -19.48
C ARG A 9 -10.07 7.61 -19.55
N GLU A 10 -11.30 7.95 -19.16
CA GLU A 10 -11.74 9.34 -19.03
C GLU A 10 -10.88 10.07 -17.99
N PHE A 11 -10.67 9.46 -16.83
CA PHE A 11 -9.80 10.00 -15.79
C PHE A 11 -8.35 10.18 -16.28
N MET A 12 -7.77 9.19 -16.97
CA MET A 12 -6.42 9.31 -17.54
C MET A 12 -6.30 10.50 -18.51
N ASN A 13 -7.32 10.71 -19.36
CA ASN A 13 -7.38 11.84 -20.28
C ASN A 13 -7.44 13.19 -19.52
N GLU A 14 -8.29 13.30 -18.48
CA GLU A 14 -8.40 14.49 -17.64
C GLU A 14 -7.08 14.78 -16.92
N GLN A 15 -6.37 13.73 -16.51
CA GLN A 15 -5.05 13.84 -15.87
C GLN A 15 -3.90 14.06 -16.88
N GLY A 16 -4.13 13.95 -18.17
CA GLY A 16 -3.10 14.08 -19.21
C GLY A 16 -2.02 13.02 -19.13
N ILE A 17 -2.39 11.77 -18.81
CA ILE A 17 -1.49 10.62 -18.71
C ILE A 17 -1.92 9.51 -19.65
N ASN A 18 -0.93 8.80 -20.22
CA ASN A 18 -1.15 7.64 -21.08
C ASN A 18 -1.00 6.31 -20.36
N PHE A 19 -0.30 6.29 -19.22
CA PHE A 19 -0.04 5.09 -18.44
C PHE A 19 -0.48 5.29 -16.99
N LEU A 20 -1.20 4.31 -16.46
CA LEU A 20 -1.72 4.34 -15.09
C LEU A 20 -1.51 2.99 -14.41
N LEU A 21 -0.88 3.00 -13.23
CA LEU A 21 -0.78 1.85 -12.35
C LEU A 21 -2.01 1.79 -11.45
N VAL A 22 -2.78 0.70 -11.54
CA VAL A 22 -3.92 0.42 -10.68
C VAL A 22 -3.60 -0.78 -9.79
N ASN A 23 -3.57 -0.53 -8.49
CA ASN A 23 -3.15 -1.49 -7.48
C ASN A 23 -4.32 -2.36 -6.96
N SER A 24 -3.95 -3.50 -6.38
CA SER A 24 -4.84 -4.31 -5.54
C SER A 24 -4.90 -3.82 -4.09
N THR A 25 -3.93 -3.02 -3.68
CA THR A 25 -3.79 -2.49 -2.31
C THR A 25 -4.71 -1.31 -2.06
N ASN A 26 -4.98 -1.04 -0.77
CA ASN A 26 -5.66 0.17 -0.28
C ASN A 26 -4.65 1.17 0.33
N LYS A 27 -5.14 2.22 0.98
CA LYS A 27 -4.30 3.26 1.63
C LYS A 27 -3.39 2.74 2.76
N TYR A 28 -3.67 1.58 3.30
CA TYR A 28 -2.86 0.90 4.31
C TYR A 28 -1.85 -0.09 3.71
N LEU A 29 -1.79 -0.21 2.38
CA LEU A 29 -0.95 -1.15 1.65
C LEU A 29 -1.23 -2.62 2.01
N GLU A 30 -2.48 -2.94 2.36
CA GLU A 30 -2.91 -4.31 2.67
C GLU A 30 -2.85 -5.21 1.42
N GLU A 31 -2.35 -6.43 1.60
CA GLU A 31 -2.42 -7.48 0.56
C GLU A 31 -3.84 -8.02 0.40
N TYR A 32 -4.53 -8.25 1.52
CA TYR A 32 -5.88 -8.82 1.53
C TYR A 32 -6.92 -7.70 1.69
N THR A 33 -7.25 -7.07 0.58
CA THR A 33 -8.37 -6.12 0.49
C THR A 33 -9.67 -6.85 0.14
N THR A 34 -10.81 -6.29 0.50
CA THR A 34 -12.09 -6.78 -0.02
C THR A 34 -12.21 -6.50 -1.52
N LEU A 35 -13.05 -7.24 -2.24
CA LEU A 35 -13.27 -6.97 -3.67
C LEU A 35 -13.86 -5.57 -3.90
N GLU A 36 -14.57 -5.04 -2.92
CA GLU A 36 -15.17 -3.71 -2.95
C GLU A 36 -14.14 -2.58 -2.84
N GLU A 37 -12.99 -2.85 -2.22
CA GLU A 37 -11.85 -1.92 -2.11
C GLU A 37 -10.88 -2.04 -3.29
N ASN A 38 -11.05 -3.05 -4.14
CA ASN A 38 -10.03 -3.48 -5.09
C ASN A 38 -10.32 -2.95 -6.50
N SER A 39 -9.73 -1.82 -6.85
CA SER A 39 -9.89 -1.17 -8.15
C SER A 39 -9.41 -2.04 -9.31
N ARG A 40 -8.39 -2.87 -9.10
CA ARG A 40 -7.95 -3.86 -10.09
C ARG A 40 -9.08 -4.84 -10.41
N TYR A 41 -9.82 -5.32 -9.41
CA TYR A 41 -10.95 -6.23 -9.62
C TYR A 41 -12.03 -5.58 -10.49
N PHE A 42 -12.34 -4.32 -10.28
CA PHE A 42 -13.33 -3.61 -11.12
C PHE A 42 -12.90 -3.46 -12.58
N LEU A 43 -11.60 -3.42 -12.85
CA LEU A 43 -11.07 -3.34 -14.22
C LEU A 43 -11.03 -4.69 -14.91
N THR A 44 -10.60 -5.73 -14.20
CA THR A 44 -10.19 -7.00 -14.82
C THR A 44 -11.12 -8.17 -14.51
N GLY A 45 -11.89 -8.09 -13.41
CA GLY A 45 -12.63 -9.24 -12.86
C GLY A 45 -11.77 -10.20 -12.06
N PHE A 46 -10.44 -10.00 -12.02
CA PHE A 46 -9.52 -10.90 -11.32
C PHE A 46 -9.61 -10.74 -9.79
N SER A 47 -9.92 -11.83 -9.07
CA SER A 47 -10.20 -11.85 -7.64
C SER A 47 -9.03 -12.28 -6.75
N GLY A 48 -7.88 -12.68 -7.31
CA GLY A 48 -6.71 -13.10 -6.54
C GLY A 48 -6.18 -12.02 -5.58
N SER A 49 -5.44 -12.39 -4.53
CA SER A 49 -4.98 -11.43 -3.51
C SER A 49 -3.89 -10.48 -4.01
N THR A 50 -3.03 -10.93 -4.90
CA THR A 50 -1.93 -10.13 -5.48
C THR A 50 -2.02 -10.04 -6.99
N GLY A 51 -1.44 -8.98 -7.52
CA GLY A 51 -1.41 -8.66 -8.94
C GLY A 51 -1.84 -7.20 -9.12
N ASP A 52 -1.12 -6.48 -9.97
CA ASP A 52 -1.42 -5.09 -10.28
C ASP A 52 -1.70 -4.93 -11.78
N VAL A 53 -2.31 -3.83 -12.14
CA VAL A 53 -2.71 -3.54 -13.52
C VAL A 53 -1.97 -2.32 -14.02
N LEU A 54 -1.42 -2.41 -15.24
CA LEU A 54 -1.04 -1.26 -16.03
C LEU A 54 -2.10 -0.99 -17.08
N VAL A 55 -2.71 0.18 -17.04
CA VAL A 55 -3.56 0.69 -18.11
C VAL A 55 -2.70 1.53 -19.06
N SER A 56 -2.69 1.19 -20.34
CA SER A 56 -2.03 1.91 -21.42
C SER A 56 -3.08 2.44 -22.41
N PRO A 57 -2.71 3.25 -23.43
CA PRO A 57 -3.68 3.78 -24.40
C PRO A 57 -4.57 2.71 -25.01
N ASP A 58 -3.99 1.58 -25.41
CA ASP A 58 -4.67 0.55 -26.19
C ASP A 58 -4.91 -0.77 -25.44
N SER A 59 -4.29 -0.94 -24.26
CA SER A 59 -4.24 -2.24 -23.56
C SER A 59 -4.43 -2.09 -22.06
N ILE A 60 -4.84 -3.18 -21.42
CA ILE A 60 -4.86 -3.35 -19.97
C ILE A 60 -4.05 -4.60 -19.67
N PHE A 61 -2.94 -4.45 -18.96
CA PHE A 61 -2.05 -5.55 -18.58
C PHE A 61 -2.29 -5.91 -17.12
N LEU A 62 -2.67 -7.15 -16.85
CA LEU A 62 -2.73 -7.71 -15.50
C LEU A 62 -1.48 -8.56 -15.26
N PHE A 63 -0.66 -8.17 -14.30
CA PHE A 63 0.55 -8.91 -13.91
C PHE A 63 0.24 -9.82 -12.73
N VAL A 64 0.51 -11.12 -12.89
CA VAL A 64 0.27 -12.13 -11.85
C VAL A 64 1.45 -13.08 -11.73
N ASP A 65 1.76 -13.50 -10.50
CA ASP A 65 2.76 -14.52 -10.23
C ASP A 65 2.22 -15.95 -10.47
N GLY A 66 3.10 -16.96 -10.35
CA GLY A 66 2.79 -18.35 -10.67
C GLY A 66 1.62 -18.97 -9.92
N ARG A 67 1.26 -18.42 -8.76
CA ARG A 67 0.10 -18.89 -7.97
C ARG A 67 -1.23 -18.62 -8.67
N TYR A 68 -1.25 -17.60 -9.53
CA TYR A 68 -2.48 -17.04 -10.11
C TYR A 68 -2.59 -17.21 -11.64
N HIS A 69 -1.64 -17.85 -12.31
CA HIS A 69 -1.65 -17.98 -13.78
C HIS A 69 -2.96 -18.59 -14.31
N ILE A 70 -3.43 -19.70 -13.69
CA ILE A 70 -4.65 -20.36 -14.11
C ILE A 70 -5.88 -19.56 -13.74
N GLN A 71 -5.93 -19.04 -12.52
CA GLN A 71 -7.07 -18.27 -12.05
C GLN A 71 -7.28 -17.00 -12.88
N ALA A 72 -6.19 -16.28 -13.20
CA ALA A 72 -6.29 -15.09 -14.04
C ALA A 72 -6.83 -15.42 -15.44
N ASP A 73 -6.38 -16.52 -16.06
CA ASP A 73 -6.91 -16.95 -17.37
C ASP A 73 -8.41 -17.27 -17.34
N LEU A 74 -8.91 -17.79 -16.22
CA LEU A 74 -10.32 -18.17 -16.09
C LEU A 74 -11.24 -17.00 -15.76
N GLU A 75 -10.73 -15.99 -15.06
CA GLU A 75 -11.55 -14.89 -14.53
C GLU A 75 -11.58 -13.64 -15.42
N VAL A 76 -10.51 -13.39 -16.21
CA VAL A 76 -10.44 -12.16 -17.01
C VAL A 76 -11.13 -12.29 -18.38
N ASN A 77 -11.60 -11.17 -18.89
CA ASN A 77 -12.00 -11.07 -20.29
C ASN A 77 -10.79 -10.76 -21.17
N HIS A 78 -10.29 -11.77 -21.89
CA HIS A 78 -9.11 -11.66 -22.76
C HIS A 78 -9.28 -10.72 -23.96
N ASP A 79 -10.48 -10.31 -24.31
CA ASP A 79 -10.71 -9.27 -25.33
C ASP A 79 -10.32 -7.89 -24.84
N ILE A 80 -10.16 -7.72 -23.51
CA ILE A 80 -9.91 -6.44 -22.85
C ILE A 80 -8.58 -6.46 -22.07
N VAL A 81 -8.26 -7.59 -21.43
CA VAL A 81 -7.15 -7.73 -20.50
C VAL A 81 -6.12 -8.71 -21.01
N THR A 82 -4.88 -8.28 -21.10
CA THR A 82 -3.72 -9.13 -21.35
C THR A 82 -3.11 -9.59 -20.03
N VAL A 83 -3.12 -10.90 -19.78
CA VAL A 83 -2.47 -11.47 -18.59
C VAL A 83 -0.98 -11.62 -18.82
N VAL A 84 -0.18 -10.92 -18.02
CA VAL A 84 1.28 -11.05 -17.98
C VAL A 84 1.66 -12.01 -16.88
N LYS A 85 2.05 -13.23 -17.25
CA LYS A 85 2.42 -14.32 -16.35
C LYS A 85 3.88 -14.23 -15.97
N LEU A 86 4.15 -13.73 -14.75
CA LEU A 86 5.51 -13.60 -14.24
C LEU A 86 6.14 -14.98 -14.04
N GLN A 87 7.35 -15.16 -14.59
CA GLN A 87 8.15 -16.36 -14.41
C GLN A 87 9.06 -16.25 -13.19
N THR A 88 9.61 -17.37 -12.74
CA THR A 88 10.59 -17.39 -11.66
C THR A 88 11.75 -16.44 -11.96
N GLY A 89 12.05 -15.54 -11.01
CA GLY A 89 13.09 -14.53 -11.16
C GLY A 89 12.64 -13.22 -11.82
N GLN A 90 11.42 -13.14 -12.34
CA GLN A 90 10.83 -11.88 -12.81
C GLN A 90 10.12 -11.17 -11.67
N THR A 91 10.29 -9.85 -11.61
CA THR A 91 9.51 -9.01 -10.71
C THR A 91 8.42 -8.27 -11.46
N PHE A 92 7.32 -8.01 -10.79
CA PHE A 92 6.24 -7.20 -11.34
C PHE A 92 6.72 -5.84 -11.85
N LEU A 93 7.53 -5.13 -11.05
CA LEU A 93 7.99 -3.79 -11.41
C LEU A 93 8.92 -3.78 -12.61
N ASP A 94 9.81 -4.78 -12.77
CA ASP A 94 10.67 -4.86 -13.94
C ASP A 94 9.86 -5.12 -15.23
N GLU A 95 8.85 -5.99 -15.16
CA GLU A 95 8.00 -6.27 -16.31
C GLU A 95 7.07 -5.10 -16.64
N LEU A 96 6.59 -4.37 -15.63
CA LEU A 96 5.80 -3.15 -15.82
C LEU A 96 6.62 -2.07 -16.53
N VAL A 97 7.85 -1.80 -16.08
CA VAL A 97 8.73 -0.78 -16.66
C VAL A 97 8.96 -1.03 -18.15
N LYS A 98 9.09 -2.29 -18.59
CA LYS A 98 9.26 -2.65 -20.00
C LYS A 98 8.09 -2.25 -20.91
N GLN A 99 6.90 -2.06 -20.32
CA GLN A 99 5.69 -1.65 -21.06
C GLN A 99 5.57 -0.12 -21.20
N ILE A 100 6.42 0.65 -20.52
CA ILE A 100 6.33 2.11 -20.48
C ILE A 100 7.45 2.70 -21.34
N PRO A 101 7.14 3.43 -22.43
CA PRO A 101 8.18 4.11 -23.22
C PRO A 101 8.91 5.18 -22.41
N GLU A 102 10.22 5.40 -22.68
CA GLU A 102 11.11 6.27 -21.90
C GLU A 102 10.62 7.70 -21.66
N ARG A 103 9.77 8.25 -22.53
CA ARG A 103 9.28 9.63 -22.42
C ARG A 103 7.93 9.77 -21.73
N GLU A 104 7.27 8.64 -21.53
CA GLU A 104 5.92 8.61 -20.97
C GLU A 104 5.93 8.82 -19.45
N VAL A 105 4.79 9.28 -18.96
CA VAL A 105 4.55 9.51 -17.53
C VAL A 105 3.60 8.43 -17.02
N LEU A 106 3.99 7.76 -15.95
CA LEU A 106 3.16 6.80 -15.24
C LEU A 106 2.38 7.52 -14.12
N GLY A 107 1.06 7.52 -14.21
CA GLY A 107 0.20 7.89 -13.09
C GLY A 107 0.22 6.81 -12.01
N ILE A 108 0.32 7.22 -10.76
CA ILE A 108 0.23 6.34 -9.60
C ILE A 108 -0.66 6.95 -8.52
N PHE A 109 -1.48 6.13 -7.89
CA PHE A 109 -2.23 6.55 -6.70
C PHE A 109 -1.29 6.58 -5.50
N SER A 110 -0.95 7.78 -5.01
CA SER A 110 0.08 7.98 -3.98
C SER A 110 -0.23 7.25 -2.67
N LYS A 111 -1.51 7.15 -2.29
CA LYS A 111 -1.96 6.41 -1.09
C LYS A 111 -1.89 4.89 -1.23
N LYS A 112 -1.85 4.36 -2.47
CA LYS A 112 -1.85 2.91 -2.74
C LYS A 112 -0.49 2.33 -3.14
N ASN A 113 0.55 3.15 -3.16
CA ASN A 113 1.91 2.73 -3.47
C ASN A 113 2.87 3.05 -2.33
N SER A 114 3.68 2.07 -1.91
CA SER A 114 4.71 2.34 -0.91
C SER A 114 5.79 3.28 -1.46
N GLN A 115 6.42 4.06 -0.58
CA GLN A 115 7.53 4.92 -0.96
C GLN A 115 8.69 4.12 -1.58
N LYS A 116 8.97 2.94 -1.07
CA LYS A 116 9.98 2.04 -1.65
C LYS A 116 9.68 1.67 -3.10
N ARG A 117 8.40 1.40 -3.44
CA ARG A 117 7.98 1.12 -4.82
C ARG A 117 8.18 2.34 -5.72
N VAL A 118 7.83 3.51 -5.22
CA VAL A 118 8.01 4.79 -5.94
C VAL A 118 9.48 5.05 -6.25
N GLU A 119 10.36 4.92 -5.27
CA GLU A 119 11.80 5.08 -5.45
C GLU A 119 12.35 4.10 -6.50
N TYR A 120 11.94 2.83 -6.42
CA TYR A 120 12.35 1.83 -7.40
C TYR A 120 11.97 2.22 -8.84
N LEU A 121 10.74 2.69 -9.07
CA LEU A 121 10.29 3.15 -10.40
C LEU A 121 11.11 4.36 -10.87
N GLN A 122 11.40 5.31 -9.97
CA GLN A 122 12.23 6.48 -10.28
C GLN A 122 13.69 6.09 -10.60
N GLU A 123 14.28 5.15 -9.87
CA GLU A 123 15.61 4.59 -10.14
C GLU A 123 15.69 3.92 -11.51
N LYS A 124 14.59 3.31 -11.99
CA LYS A 124 14.46 2.76 -13.35
C LYS A 124 14.21 3.84 -14.43
N GLY A 125 14.19 5.12 -14.06
CA GLY A 125 13.99 6.24 -14.99
C GLY A 125 12.54 6.54 -15.34
N VAL A 126 11.56 5.92 -14.65
CA VAL A 126 10.13 6.18 -14.89
C VAL A 126 9.75 7.54 -14.33
N LYS A 127 9.17 8.39 -15.17
CA LYS A 127 8.57 9.66 -14.73
C LYS A 127 7.22 9.40 -14.10
N LEU A 128 7.01 9.88 -12.89
CA LEU A 128 5.79 9.64 -12.13
C LEU A 128 4.91 10.89 -12.03
N LYS A 129 3.59 10.70 -12.14
CA LYS A 129 2.58 11.66 -11.72
C LYS A 129 1.82 11.09 -10.54
N TYR A 130 1.88 11.79 -9.41
CA TYR A 130 1.13 11.44 -8.21
C TYR A 130 -0.33 11.86 -8.37
N LEU A 131 -1.23 10.95 -8.06
CA LEU A 131 -2.67 11.13 -8.16
C LEU A 131 -3.28 11.00 -6.76
N ASP A 132 -4.16 11.93 -6.41
CA ASP A 132 -4.68 12.06 -5.04
C ASP A 132 -5.78 11.08 -4.72
N PHE A 133 -6.54 10.64 -5.73
CA PHE A 133 -7.65 9.70 -5.55
C PHE A 133 -7.75 8.70 -6.71
N ASP A 134 -8.31 7.55 -6.41
CA ASP A 134 -8.62 6.50 -7.38
C ASP A 134 -10.11 6.60 -7.79
N PRO A 135 -10.43 6.89 -9.06
CA PRO A 135 -11.81 7.09 -9.47
C PRO A 135 -12.66 5.81 -9.41
N LEU A 136 -12.05 4.64 -9.29
CA LEU A 136 -12.74 3.36 -9.12
C LEU A 136 -12.98 3.00 -7.66
N GLU A 137 -12.28 3.66 -6.74
CA GLU A 137 -12.48 3.42 -5.32
C GLU A 137 -13.91 3.79 -4.92
N LYS A 138 -14.54 2.91 -4.18
CA LYS A 138 -15.81 3.21 -3.55
C LYS A 138 -15.55 3.97 -2.26
N ASP A 139 -16.49 4.80 -1.87
CA ASP A 139 -16.50 5.45 -0.56
C ASP A 139 -16.83 4.39 0.49
N ILE A 140 -15.79 3.72 0.98
CA ILE A 140 -15.89 2.66 1.97
C ILE A 140 -15.31 3.18 3.28
N GLU A 141 -16.10 3.14 4.33
CA GLU A 141 -15.59 3.36 5.67
C GLU A 141 -14.62 2.23 6.06
N TYR A 142 -13.33 2.58 6.20
CA TYR A 142 -12.28 1.64 6.63
C TYR A 142 -12.32 1.37 8.15
N ASN A 143 -13.49 1.08 8.70
CA ASN A 143 -13.65 0.87 10.12
C ASN A 143 -13.15 -0.51 10.56
N ASN A 144 -12.53 -0.53 11.73
CA ASN A 144 -12.32 -1.75 12.47
C ASN A 144 -13.64 -2.14 13.15
N VAL A 145 -14.18 -3.31 12.84
CA VAL A 145 -15.55 -3.70 13.24
C VAL A 145 -15.55 -4.59 14.47
N ASN A 146 -14.62 -5.52 14.56
CA ASN A 146 -14.56 -6.50 15.66
C ASN A 146 -13.17 -6.50 16.30
N ILE A 147 -12.88 -5.41 17.02
CA ILE A 147 -11.59 -5.25 17.72
C ILE A 147 -11.61 -6.05 19.02
N VAL A 148 -10.60 -6.89 19.18
CA VAL A 148 -10.37 -7.70 20.36
C VAL A 148 -8.98 -7.40 20.92
N GLN A 149 -8.91 -7.15 22.23
CA GLN A 149 -7.64 -7.11 22.95
C GLN A 149 -7.14 -8.54 23.17
N VAL A 150 -5.91 -8.83 22.73
CA VAL A 150 -5.27 -10.13 22.94
C VAL A 150 -4.18 -10.03 24.00
N SER A 151 -3.82 -11.16 24.60
CA SER A 151 -2.72 -11.22 25.55
C SER A 151 -1.38 -10.91 24.87
N GLY A 152 -0.47 -10.28 25.60
CA GLY A 152 0.86 -9.94 25.10
C GLY A 152 1.59 -8.99 26.05
N VAL A 153 2.84 -8.71 25.75
CA VAL A 153 3.65 -7.73 26.48
C VAL A 153 2.97 -6.36 26.42
N PRO A 154 2.84 -5.63 27.54
CA PRO A 154 2.25 -4.28 27.56
C PRO A 154 2.95 -3.32 26.59
N VAL A 155 2.20 -2.33 26.07
CA VAL A 155 2.73 -1.32 25.13
C VAL A 155 3.94 -0.60 25.70
N GLU A 156 3.84 -0.18 26.97
CA GLU A 156 4.87 0.59 27.69
C GLU A 156 6.17 -0.20 27.76
N GLU A 157 6.09 -1.51 27.94
CA GLU A 157 7.26 -2.36 27.98
C GLU A 157 7.87 -2.58 26.58
N LYS A 158 7.05 -2.68 25.55
CA LYS A 158 7.53 -2.80 24.17
C LYS A 158 8.27 -1.55 23.71
N ILE A 159 7.86 -0.37 24.15
CA ILE A 159 8.44 0.90 23.67
C ILE A 159 9.56 1.46 24.57
N LYS A 160 9.80 0.87 25.75
CA LYS A 160 10.74 1.42 26.74
C LYS A 160 12.16 1.62 26.23
N ASP A 161 12.62 0.72 25.34
CA ASP A 161 13.98 0.71 24.79
C ASP A 161 14.05 1.34 23.37
N ILE A 162 12.96 1.94 22.90
CA ILE A 162 12.94 2.66 21.61
C ILE A 162 13.51 4.05 21.85
N ASP A 163 14.73 4.26 21.38
CA ASP A 163 15.43 5.53 21.47
C ASP A 163 15.51 6.18 20.06
N VAL A 164 14.60 7.11 19.81
CA VAL A 164 14.61 7.98 18.61
C VAL A 164 14.51 9.42 19.07
N ASN A 165 15.34 10.29 18.51
CA ASN A 165 15.28 11.73 18.82
C ASN A 165 14.16 12.43 18.05
N GLY A 166 12.92 12.09 18.39
CA GLY A 166 11.72 12.58 17.73
C GLY A 166 10.54 11.62 17.86
N ALA A 167 9.64 11.69 16.91
CA ALA A 167 8.50 10.78 16.82
C ALA A 167 8.81 9.58 15.91
N LEU A 168 8.45 8.36 16.32
CA LEU A 168 8.49 7.18 15.47
C LEU A 168 7.07 6.92 14.95
N LEU A 169 6.88 7.03 13.65
CA LEU A 169 5.62 6.74 12.98
C LEU A 169 5.63 5.29 12.46
N ILE A 170 4.65 4.51 12.88
CA ILE A 170 4.43 3.12 12.46
C ILE A 170 3.22 3.07 11.54
N THR A 171 3.41 2.59 10.31
CA THR A 171 2.35 2.49 9.29
C THR A 171 2.05 1.05 8.88
N ASN A 172 2.90 0.10 9.24
CA ASN A 172 2.66 -1.31 9.00
C ASN A 172 1.59 -1.84 9.95
N LEU A 173 0.49 -2.36 9.42
CA LEU A 173 -0.65 -2.84 10.22
C LEU A 173 -0.32 -4.02 11.13
N GLU A 174 0.66 -4.87 10.76
CA GLU A 174 1.12 -5.94 11.64
C GLU A 174 1.84 -5.41 12.86
N GLU A 175 2.66 -4.37 12.65
CA GLU A 175 3.38 -3.71 13.73
C GLU A 175 2.44 -2.93 14.64
N VAL A 176 1.47 -2.21 14.07
CA VAL A 176 0.42 -1.50 14.83
C VAL A 176 -0.37 -2.50 15.68
N SER A 177 -0.83 -3.59 15.08
CA SER A 177 -1.59 -4.64 15.77
C SER A 177 -0.79 -5.33 16.87
N TYR A 178 0.50 -5.59 16.63
CA TYR A 178 1.43 -6.13 17.61
C TYR A 178 1.69 -5.13 18.75
N LEU A 179 1.96 -3.88 18.42
CA LEU A 179 2.26 -2.83 19.40
C LEU A 179 1.16 -2.70 20.44
N PHE A 180 -0.10 -2.64 20.00
CA PHE A 180 -1.26 -2.44 20.88
C PHE A 180 -1.91 -3.74 21.36
N ASN A 181 -1.43 -4.92 20.95
CA ASN A 181 -2.09 -6.20 21.21
C ASN A 181 -3.55 -6.23 20.74
N LEU A 182 -3.85 -5.61 19.60
CA LEU A 182 -5.20 -5.52 19.06
C LEU A 182 -5.33 -6.37 17.81
N ARG A 183 -6.51 -7.02 17.66
CA ARG A 183 -6.88 -7.76 16.46
C ARG A 183 -8.27 -7.37 16.02
N ASP A 184 -8.52 -7.40 14.72
CA ASP A 184 -9.85 -7.28 14.12
C ASP A 184 -10.17 -8.59 13.39
N PHE A 185 -11.12 -9.35 13.91
CA PHE A 185 -11.54 -10.63 13.35
C PHE A 185 -12.71 -10.51 12.35
N SER A 186 -13.06 -9.31 11.93
CA SER A 186 -14.10 -9.11 10.90
C SER A 186 -13.60 -9.36 9.47
N LYS A 187 -12.27 -9.43 9.27
CA LYS A 187 -11.65 -9.51 7.95
C LYS A 187 -11.32 -10.95 7.57
N ASN A 188 -11.52 -11.28 6.30
CA ASN A 188 -11.07 -12.55 5.75
C ASN A 188 -9.53 -12.54 5.63
N TYR A 189 -8.89 -13.63 6.03
CA TYR A 189 -7.44 -13.86 5.89
C TYR A 189 -6.51 -12.87 6.62
N SER A 190 -7.05 -11.98 7.45
CA SER A 190 -6.28 -10.99 8.19
C SER A 190 -6.97 -10.67 9.52
N SER A 191 -6.18 -10.52 10.58
CA SER A 191 -6.67 -10.02 11.88
C SER A 191 -6.02 -8.69 12.28
N LYS A 192 -5.40 -7.99 11.32
CA LYS A 192 -4.73 -6.71 11.58
C LYS A 192 -5.77 -5.61 11.77
N ILE A 193 -5.58 -4.75 12.77
CA ILE A 193 -6.36 -3.52 12.86
C ILE A 193 -5.88 -2.51 11.81
N ARG A 194 -6.78 -1.72 11.28
CA ARG A 194 -6.47 -0.59 10.40
C ARG A 194 -6.22 0.65 11.24
N GLY A 195 -5.13 1.33 10.96
CA GLY A 195 -4.67 2.52 11.65
C GLY A 195 -3.17 2.67 11.52
N LYS A 196 -2.67 3.78 12.01
CA LYS A 196 -1.25 4.11 12.11
C LYS A 196 -0.93 4.36 13.58
N ALA A 197 0.33 4.32 13.98
CA ALA A 197 0.70 4.62 15.34
C ALA A 197 1.85 5.61 15.39
N VAL A 198 1.88 6.44 16.40
CA VAL A 198 3.02 7.30 16.73
C VAL A 198 3.53 6.97 18.12
N ILE A 199 4.84 6.81 18.24
CA ILE A 199 5.56 6.69 19.51
C ILE A 199 6.33 8.01 19.72
N LEU A 200 6.01 8.69 20.80
CA LEU A 200 6.62 9.98 21.16
C LEU A 200 6.70 10.12 22.67
N ASN A 201 7.87 10.51 23.17
CA ASN A 201 8.11 10.74 24.60
C ASN A 201 7.69 9.55 25.49
N GLY A 202 8.04 8.33 25.09
CA GLY A 202 7.73 7.10 25.84
C GLY A 202 6.24 6.74 25.87
N ARG A 203 5.43 7.27 24.95
CA ARG A 203 4.01 6.95 24.81
C ARG A 203 3.68 6.57 23.37
N ALA A 204 2.82 5.58 23.21
CA ALA A 204 2.26 5.20 21.91
C ALA A 204 0.80 5.66 21.79
N ARG A 205 0.44 6.14 20.61
CA ARG A 205 -0.93 6.57 20.28
C ARG A 205 -1.32 6.01 18.92
N LEU A 206 -2.54 5.46 18.83
CA LEU A 206 -3.15 5.06 17.58
C LEU A 206 -3.69 6.29 16.84
N LEU A 207 -3.52 6.31 15.52
CA LEU A 207 -3.98 7.35 14.61
C LEU A 207 -4.77 6.70 13.46
N ASP A 208 -5.82 7.35 13.01
CA ASP A 208 -6.51 6.99 11.77
C ASP A 208 -5.77 7.55 10.55
N GLU A 209 -5.46 8.86 10.60
CA GLU A 209 -4.65 9.57 9.61
C GLU A 209 -3.53 10.36 10.32
N ILE A 210 -2.50 10.79 9.57
CA ILE A 210 -1.34 11.46 10.16
C ILE A 210 -1.34 12.98 9.98
N ASP A 211 -2.29 13.52 9.22
CA ASP A 211 -2.32 14.92 8.80
C ASP A 211 -2.22 15.88 10.00
N ASP A 212 -3.15 15.77 10.94
CA ASP A 212 -3.17 16.61 12.15
C ASP A 212 -1.92 16.45 13.01
N PHE A 213 -1.38 15.22 13.08
CA PHE A 213 -0.14 14.97 13.82
C PHE A 213 1.04 15.65 13.14
N VAL A 214 1.18 15.50 11.83
CA VAL A 214 2.28 16.10 11.06
C VAL A 214 2.18 17.62 11.12
N GLU A 215 0.99 18.20 11.02
CA GLU A 215 0.78 19.64 11.11
C GLU A 215 1.18 20.22 12.48
N SER A 216 0.76 19.56 13.56
CA SER A 216 0.98 20.04 14.93
C SER A 216 2.37 19.76 15.50
N TYR A 217 3.07 18.75 14.99
CA TYR A 217 4.37 18.33 15.52
C TYR A 217 5.53 18.95 14.75
N ASN A 218 6.44 19.65 15.44
CA ASN A 218 7.56 20.38 14.83
C ASN A 218 8.91 19.63 14.88
N GLY A 219 8.97 18.42 15.43
CA GLY A 219 10.19 17.62 15.54
C GLY A 219 10.42 16.70 14.35
N LYS A 220 11.48 15.90 14.42
CA LYS A 220 11.75 14.85 13.42
C LYS A 220 10.80 13.69 13.54
N ILE A 221 10.38 13.13 12.39
CA ILE A 221 9.48 11.98 12.27
C ILE A 221 10.21 10.85 11.58
N TYR A 222 10.46 9.79 12.31
CA TYR A 222 11.17 8.59 11.84
C TYR A 222 10.18 7.61 11.23
N VAL A 223 10.48 7.08 10.04
CA VAL A 223 9.61 6.15 9.30
C VAL A 223 10.40 5.04 8.62
N ASP A 224 9.77 3.86 8.49
CA ASP A 224 10.22 2.81 7.57
C ASP A 224 9.56 3.03 6.19
N LYS A 225 10.37 3.35 5.18
CA LYS A 225 9.89 3.64 3.83
C LYS A 225 9.31 2.42 3.10
N SER A 226 9.53 1.21 3.60
CA SER A 226 8.95 0.01 3.01
C SER A 226 7.47 -0.17 3.34
N SER A 227 7.01 0.43 4.44
CA SER A 227 5.64 0.31 4.95
C SER A 227 4.79 1.58 4.81
N ILE A 228 5.41 2.74 4.59
CA ILE A 228 4.68 4.00 4.41
C ILE A 228 4.27 4.19 2.95
N ASN A 229 3.05 4.66 2.71
CA ASN A 229 2.62 5.04 1.37
C ASN A 229 3.26 6.37 0.93
N ALA A 230 3.31 6.63 -0.37
CA ALA A 230 4.01 7.80 -0.92
C ALA A 230 3.31 9.12 -0.55
N TYR A 231 2.00 9.12 -0.32
CA TYR A 231 1.27 10.32 0.14
C TYR A 231 1.73 10.74 1.53
N ASP A 232 1.66 9.81 2.49
CA ASP A 232 2.07 10.05 3.88
C ASP A 232 3.56 10.44 3.97
N PHE A 233 4.40 9.77 3.17
CA PHE A 233 5.84 10.09 3.10
C PHE A 233 6.08 11.53 2.65
N ASN A 234 5.42 11.97 1.59
CA ASN A 234 5.54 13.33 1.08
C ASN A 234 4.95 14.37 2.04
N LEU A 235 3.86 14.03 2.74
CA LEU A 235 3.21 14.90 3.72
C LEU A 235 4.14 15.27 4.88
N ILE A 236 4.99 14.33 5.32
CA ILE A 236 5.96 14.58 6.41
C ILE A 236 6.99 15.63 6.01
N GLY A 237 7.39 15.68 4.75
CA GLY A 237 8.27 16.72 4.19
C GLY A 237 9.61 16.82 4.93
N ASP A 238 10.00 18.04 5.29
CA ASP A 238 11.31 18.34 5.92
C ASP A 238 11.51 17.76 7.33
N LYS A 239 10.45 17.25 7.93
CA LYS A 239 10.51 16.59 9.25
C LYS A 239 10.97 15.11 9.14
N LEU A 240 11.06 14.58 7.92
CA LEU A 240 11.29 13.19 7.63
C LEU A 240 12.69 12.71 8.04
N MET A 241 12.71 11.56 8.69
CA MET A 241 13.92 10.75 8.96
C MET A 241 13.63 9.30 8.57
N VAL A 242 14.41 8.76 7.62
CA VAL A 242 14.22 7.39 7.14
C VAL A 242 14.98 6.41 8.03
N LEU A 243 14.31 5.35 8.44
CA LEU A 243 14.92 4.19 9.09
C LEU A 243 15.14 3.08 8.06
N GLU A 244 16.18 2.28 8.26
CA GLU A 244 16.42 1.07 7.48
C GLU A 244 15.37 0.01 7.76
N ASP A 245 15.08 -0.20 9.06
CA ASP A 245 14.03 -1.07 9.56
C ASP A 245 13.30 -0.42 10.75
N SER A 246 12.02 -0.70 10.88
CA SER A 246 11.25 -0.31 12.06
C SER A 246 11.74 -1.06 13.31
N PRO A 247 11.96 -0.38 14.44
CA PRO A 247 12.27 -1.04 15.72
C PRO A 247 11.21 -2.06 16.14
N ILE A 248 9.94 -1.80 15.85
CA ILE A 248 8.83 -2.73 16.13
C ILE A 248 8.93 -3.99 15.28
N LYS A 249 9.33 -3.87 14.01
CA LYS A 249 9.58 -5.01 13.13
C LYS A 249 10.67 -5.91 13.68
N LEU A 250 11.79 -5.33 14.12
CA LEU A 250 12.90 -6.06 14.71
C LEU A 250 12.47 -6.78 16.00
N MET A 251 11.77 -6.08 16.89
CA MET A 251 11.25 -6.64 18.15
C MET A 251 10.30 -7.83 17.89
N LYS A 252 9.36 -7.69 16.94
CA LYS A 252 8.41 -8.74 16.56
C LYS A 252 9.11 -9.97 15.97
N SER A 253 10.29 -9.82 15.38
CA SER A 253 11.04 -10.92 14.77
C SER A 253 11.74 -11.82 15.79
N VAL A 254 11.95 -11.33 16.99
CA VAL A 254 12.55 -12.11 18.09
C VAL A 254 11.45 -12.95 18.74
N LYS A 255 11.59 -14.29 18.66
CA LYS A 255 10.71 -15.21 19.39
C LYS A 255 11.25 -15.38 20.80
N THR A 256 10.38 -15.22 21.79
CA THR A 256 10.65 -15.59 23.18
C THR A 256 10.13 -17.01 23.42
N ASP A 257 10.72 -17.72 24.39
CA ASP A 257 10.35 -19.10 24.73
C ASP A 257 9.02 -19.20 25.52
N ASP A 258 8.29 -18.10 25.65
CA ASP A 258 7.01 -18.00 26.38
C ASP A 258 5.77 -18.21 25.46
#